data_f0daecba97f8c242535f285ce027e69c
#
_entry.id   f0daecba97f8c242535f285ce027e69c
#
_cell.length_a   1.000
_cell.length_b   1.000
_cell.length_c   1.000
_cell.angle_alpha   90.00
_cell.angle_beta   90.00
_cell.angle_gamma   90.00
#
_symmetry.space_group_name_H-M   'P 1'
#
loop_
_entity.id
_entity.type
_entity.pdbx_description
1 polymer ?
#
loop_
_entity_poly.entity_id
_entity_poly.type
_entity_poly.pdbx_seq_one_letter_code
_entity_poly.pdbx_strand_id
1 'polypeptide(L)'
;MWSICKKELSQFFGNVSGYIAIVLFLVICGIYLFLLPESSILNNGFASLSYFFELAPWVLMFLVPAISMRIFSDEFKTGTFEILKTKPLSGSTISLGKYLAVLMILLISILPTIVYVFTIKHFSINGLIDVGEIIGSYIGLFLLAATFAAISLCCGSFTNNAIVAFLMAAFACLVLYFGFNAISQLPFFQGNADYYIDMLGIDFHYRNISRGVIDTRDVVYFLSLIVLCQLISINNLKRRTN
;
A
#
# COMPACT_ATOMS: atom_id res chain seq x y z
N MET A 1 21.95 2.51 2.51
CA MET A 1 20.54 2.50 2.12
C MET A 1 20.36 2.32 0.62
N TRP A 2 20.88 3.22 -0.22
CA TRP A 2 20.69 3.19 -1.68
C TRP A 2 21.15 1.90 -2.37
N SER A 3 22.30 1.34 -1.96
CA SER A 3 22.81 0.08 -2.52
C SER A 3 21.89 -1.12 -2.24
N ILE A 4 21.22 -1.15 -1.06
CA ILE A 4 20.23 -2.17 -0.71
C ILE A 4 18.97 -1.97 -1.56
N CYS A 5 18.48 -0.75 -1.66
CA CYS A 5 17.34 -0.41 -2.49
C CYS A 5 17.56 -0.84 -3.95
N LYS A 6 18.72 -0.51 -4.53
CA LYS A 6 19.07 -0.89 -5.92
C LYS A 6 19.14 -2.41 -6.09
N LYS A 7 19.69 -3.15 -5.12
CA LYS A 7 19.71 -4.62 -5.13
C LYS A 7 18.29 -5.19 -5.18
N GLU A 8 17.40 -4.74 -4.28
CA GLU A 8 16.02 -5.24 -4.22
C GLU A 8 15.23 -4.90 -5.49
N LEU A 9 15.38 -3.68 -6.02
CA LEU A 9 14.77 -3.29 -7.30
C LEU A 9 15.26 -4.17 -8.44
N SER A 10 16.58 -4.39 -8.54
CA SER A 10 17.15 -5.26 -9.58
C SER A 10 16.66 -6.70 -9.44
N GLN A 11 16.51 -7.20 -8.22
CA GLN A 11 15.98 -8.54 -7.94
C GLN A 11 14.50 -8.65 -8.31
N PHE A 12 13.71 -7.62 -8.01
CA PHE A 12 12.27 -7.59 -8.34
C PHE A 12 12.04 -7.56 -9.85
N PHE A 13 12.70 -6.63 -10.55
CA PHE A 13 12.58 -6.51 -12.01
C PHE A 13 13.38 -7.56 -12.79
N GLY A 14 14.29 -8.27 -12.17
CA GLY A 14 14.95 -9.45 -12.74
C GLY A 14 14.07 -10.69 -12.78
N ASN A 15 12.96 -10.70 -12.05
CA ASN A 15 12.02 -11.81 -12.00
C ASN A 15 10.71 -11.48 -12.74
N VAL A 16 10.24 -12.44 -13.52
CA VAL A 16 8.94 -12.32 -14.24
C VAL A 16 7.77 -12.09 -13.29
N SER A 17 7.83 -12.63 -12.06
CA SER A 17 6.78 -12.47 -11.05
C SER A 17 6.52 -11.00 -10.68
N GLY A 18 7.55 -10.13 -10.72
CA GLY A 18 7.39 -8.72 -10.47
C GLY A 18 6.54 -8.01 -11.52
N TYR A 19 6.81 -8.29 -12.79
CA TYR A 19 6.00 -7.75 -13.89
C TYR A 19 4.56 -8.25 -13.86
N ILE A 20 4.36 -9.55 -13.57
CA ILE A 20 3.02 -10.13 -13.46
C ILE A 20 2.21 -9.40 -12.37
N ALA A 21 2.80 -9.10 -11.22
CA ALA A 21 2.11 -8.40 -10.14
C ALA A 21 1.63 -7.00 -10.57
N ILE A 22 2.49 -6.22 -11.25
CA ILE A 22 2.13 -4.88 -11.76
C ILE A 22 1.06 -4.97 -12.85
N VAL A 23 1.23 -5.88 -13.83
CA VAL A 23 0.27 -6.06 -14.92
C VAL A 23 -1.09 -6.49 -14.38
N LEU A 24 -1.12 -7.41 -13.41
CA LEU A 24 -2.35 -7.88 -12.79
C LEU A 24 -3.09 -6.73 -12.07
N PHE A 25 -2.37 -5.86 -11.37
CA PHE A 25 -2.95 -4.66 -10.77
C PHE A 25 -3.60 -3.77 -11.83
N LEU A 26 -2.88 -3.45 -12.90
CA LEU A 26 -3.39 -2.58 -13.96
C LEU A 26 -4.57 -3.20 -14.71
N VAL A 27 -4.52 -4.51 -14.96
CA VAL A 27 -5.61 -5.24 -15.63
C VAL A 27 -6.86 -5.27 -14.77
N ILE A 28 -6.76 -5.58 -13.47
CA ILE A 28 -7.91 -5.58 -12.56
C ILE A 28 -8.54 -4.19 -12.50
N CYS A 29 -7.74 -3.14 -12.30
CA CYS A 29 -8.23 -1.77 -12.26
C CYS A 29 -8.85 -1.35 -13.60
N GLY A 30 -8.24 -1.75 -14.72
CA GLY A 30 -8.75 -1.45 -16.07
C GLY A 30 -10.07 -2.16 -16.36
N ILE A 31 -10.19 -3.45 -16.04
CA ILE A 31 -11.45 -4.20 -16.20
C ILE A 31 -12.56 -3.56 -15.38
N TYR A 32 -12.28 -3.21 -14.12
CA TYR A 32 -13.26 -2.59 -13.24
C TYR A 32 -13.76 -1.25 -13.79
N LEU A 33 -12.86 -0.40 -14.28
CA LEU A 33 -13.20 0.94 -14.75
C LEU A 33 -13.89 0.97 -16.13
N PHE A 34 -13.59 0.01 -17.01
CA PHE A 34 -14.03 0.10 -18.40
C PHE A 34 -15.01 -0.98 -18.82
N LEU A 35 -14.98 -2.17 -18.20
CA LEU A 35 -15.77 -3.33 -18.63
C LEU A 35 -16.96 -3.63 -17.73
N LEU A 36 -16.90 -3.37 -16.43
CA LEU A 36 -18.01 -3.67 -15.52
C LEU A 36 -19.12 -2.61 -15.64
N PRO A 37 -20.37 -2.99 -15.96
CA PRO A 37 -21.47 -2.05 -16.22
C PRO A 37 -21.75 -1.07 -15.09
N GLU A 38 -21.60 -1.52 -13.83
CA GLU A 38 -21.93 -0.75 -12.63
C GLU A 38 -20.89 0.35 -12.33
N SER A 39 -19.62 0.14 -12.70
CA SER A 39 -18.50 1.06 -12.45
C SER A 39 -17.93 1.70 -13.70
N SER A 40 -18.46 1.34 -14.89
CA SER A 40 -17.95 1.80 -16.17
C SER A 40 -18.11 3.31 -16.33
N ILE A 41 -16.99 3.98 -16.50
CA ILE A 41 -16.93 5.41 -16.83
C ILE A 41 -17.72 5.73 -18.11
N LEU A 42 -17.77 4.77 -19.05
CA LEU A 42 -18.43 4.92 -20.33
C LEU A 42 -19.96 4.89 -20.21
N ASN A 43 -20.50 4.15 -19.24
CA ASN A 43 -21.94 3.94 -19.10
C ASN A 43 -22.61 4.94 -18.13
N ASN A 44 -21.89 5.38 -17.10
CA ASN A 44 -22.46 6.18 -16.02
C ASN A 44 -22.59 7.68 -16.33
N GLY A 45 -22.03 8.15 -17.45
CA GLY A 45 -22.14 9.56 -17.87
C GLY A 45 -21.42 10.59 -16.99
N PHE A 46 -20.79 10.16 -15.91
CA PHE A 46 -20.01 11.00 -15.00
C PHE A 46 -18.52 10.71 -15.17
N ALA A 47 -17.76 11.75 -15.48
CA ALA A 47 -16.31 11.68 -15.64
C ALA A 47 -15.60 11.75 -14.27
N SER A 48 -15.70 10.69 -13.45
CA SER A 48 -15.08 10.61 -12.13
C SER A 48 -14.21 9.37 -11.99
N LEU A 49 -13.07 9.50 -11.27
CA LEU A 49 -12.19 8.39 -10.87
C LEU A 49 -12.56 7.79 -9.51
N SER A 50 -13.67 8.20 -8.90
CA SER A 50 -14.07 7.74 -7.56
C SER A 50 -14.09 6.20 -7.46
N TYR A 51 -14.60 5.51 -8.47
CA TYR A 51 -14.61 4.05 -8.54
C TYR A 51 -13.22 3.43 -8.55
N PHE A 52 -12.24 4.09 -9.20
CA PHE A 52 -10.85 3.64 -9.15
C PHE A 52 -10.26 3.76 -7.74
N PHE A 53 -10.47 4.90 -7.09
CA PHE A 53 -9.95 5.14 -5.74
C PHE A 53 -10.67 4.32 -4.66
N GLU A 54 -11.87 3.84 -4.94
CA GLU A 54 -12.59 2.89 -4.09
C GLU A 54 -12.05 1.46 -4.24
N LEU A 55 -11.74 1.02 -5.47
CA LEU A 55 -11.21 -0.31 -5.75
C LEU A 55 -9.72 -0.45 -5.41
N ALA A 56 -8.91 0.58 -5.72
CA ALA A 56 -7.46 0.51 -5.61
C ALA A 56 -6.94 0.07 -4.23
N PRO A 57 -7.49 0.51 -3.09
CA PRO A 57 -7.13 0.02 -1.77
C PRO A 57 -7.29 -1.49 -1.61
N TRP A 58 -8.37 -2.07 -2.13
CA TRP A 58 -8.62 -3.51 -2.08
C TRP A 58 -7.56 -4.30 -2.83
N VAL A 59 -7.22 -3.86 -4.03
CA VAL A 59 -6.19 -4.54 -4.84
C VAL A 59 -4.81 -4.37 -4.20
N LEU A 60 -4.48 -3.17 -3.70
CA LEU A 60 -3.22 -2.89 -3.03
C LEU A 60 -3.06 -3.68 -1.73
N MET A 61 -4.14 -3.97 -1.01
CA MET A 61 -4.12 -4.77 0.21
C MET A 61 -3.55 -6.18 0.01
N PHE A 62 -3.71 -6.75 -1.17
CA PHE A 62 -3.13 -8.04 -1.55
C PHE A 62 -1.83 -7.89 -2.34
N LEU A 63 -1.75 -6.91 -3.22
CA LEU A 63 -0.60 -6.68 -4.07
C LEU A 63 0.66 -6.32 -3.25
N VAL A 64 0.52 -5.41 -2.28
CA VAL A 64 1.66 -4.94 -1.50
C VAL A 64 2.28 -6.04 -0.65
N PRO A 65 1.50 -6.87 0.10
CA PRO A 65 2.02 -8.06 0.74
C PRO A 65 2.67 -9.06 -0.23
N ALA A 66 2.09 -9.26 -1.42
CA ALA A 66 2.65 -10.17 -2.42
C ALA A 66 4.01 -9.72 -2.95
N ILE A 67 4.20 -8.41 -3.14
CA ILE A 67 5.48 -7.82 -3.54
C ILE A 67 6.53 -7.96 -2.42
N SER A 68 6.14 -7.70 -1.18
CA SER A 68 7.06 -7.59 -0.05
C SER A 68 7.36 -8.91 0.67
N MET A 69 6.54 -9.96 0.48
CA MET A 69 6.65 -11.22 1.22
C MET A 69 8.02 -11.90 1.11
N ARG A 70 8.70 -11.75 -0.03
CA ARG A 70 10.00 -12.40 -0.31
C ARG A 70 11.19 -11.60 0.18
N ILE A 71 11.04 -10.32 0.45
CA ILE A 71 12.15 -9.39 0.71
C ILE A 71 12.96 -9.77 1.95
N PHE A 72 12.32 -10.28 3.01
CA PHE A 72 13.00 -10.79 4.20
C PHE A 72 13.02 -12.29 4.25
N SER A 73 11.92 -12.97 3.91
CA SER A 73 11.78 -14.41 4.06
C SER A 73 12.77 -15.21 3.22
N ASP A 74 13.07 -14.77 1.99
CA ASP A 74 14.05 -15.45 1.14
C ASP A 74 15.48 -15.30 1.68
N GLU A 75 15.85 -14.12 2.20
CA GLU A 75 17.15 -13.91 2.82
C GLU A 75 17.33 -14.74 4.11
N PHE A 76 16.27 -14.87 4.91
CA PHE A 76 16.30 -15.71 6.11
C PHE A 76 16.37 -17.21 5.75
N LYS A 77 15.64 -17.64 4.73
CA LYS A 77 15.62 -19.02 4.27
C LYS A 77 16.94 -19.45 3.65
N THR A 78 17.60 -18.57 2.89
CA THR A 78 18.87 -18.85 2.20
C THR A 78 20.12 -18.59 3.07
N GLY A 79 19.94 -18.03 4.27
CA GLY A 79 21.07 -17.64 5.14
C GLY A 79 21.85 -16.41 4.64
N THR A 80 21.41 -15.78 3.55
CA THR A 80 22.10 -14.60 2.99
C THR A 80 21.99 -13.38 3.89
N PHE A 81 21.02 -13.36 4.80
CA PHE A 81 20.93 -12.34 5.83
C PHE A 81 22.14 -12.32 6.77
N GLU A 82 22.75 -13.48 7.07
CA GLU A 82 23.99 -13.57 7.87
C GLU A 82 25.17 -12.94 7.16
N ILE A 83 25.26 -13.09 5.84
CA ILE A 83 26.29 -12.43 5.03
C ILE A 83 26.09 -10.90 5.03
N LEU A 84 24.83 -10.45 5.06
CA LEU A 84 24.53 -9.02 5.16
C LEU A 84 24.98 -8.42 6.51
N LYS A 85 24.95 -9.22 7.58
CA LYS A 85 25.44 -8.86 8.92
C LYS A 85 26.95 -8.69 9.03
N THR A 86 27.74 -9.40 8.22
CA THR A 86 29.21 -9.24 8.23
C THR A 86 29.66 -7.87 7.69
N LYS A 87 28.78 -7.16 7.00
CA LYS A 87 29.00 -5.79 6.59
C LYS A 87 28.65 -4.82 7.72
N PRO A 88 29.34 -3.68 7.86
CA PRO A 88 29.07 -2.70 8.92
C PRO A 88 27.78 -1.91 8.61
N LEU A 89 26.65 -2.62 8.52
CA LEU A 89 25.34 -2.02 8.23
C LEU A 89 24.44 -2.12 9.46
N SER A 90 23.84 -1.00 9.85
CA SER A 90 22.85 -0.99 10.93
C SER A 90 21.52 -1.63 10.47
N GLY A 91 20.79 -2.26 11.41
CA GLY A 91 19.47 -2.83 11.12
C GLY A 91 18.48 -1.80 10.57
N SER A 92 18.62 -0.54 10.97
CA SER A 92 17.83 0.57 10.41
C SER A 92 18.16 0.82 8.94
N THR A 93 19.42 0.78 8.55
CA THR A 93 19.84 0.95 7.15
C THR A 93 19.29 -0.16 6.26
N ILE A 94 19.22 -1.40 6.79
CA ILE A 94 18.67 -2.55 6.06
C ILE A 94 17.16 -2.40 5.90
N SER A 95 16.42 -2.17 7.00
CA SER A 95 14.96 -2.05 6.97
C SER A 95 14.50 -0.90 6.08
N LEU A 96 15.08 0.30 6.27
CA LEU A 96 14.73 1.48 5.47
C LEU A 96 15.14 1.33 4.00
N GLY A 97 16.26 0.68 3.70
CA GLY A 97 16.68 0.40 2.31
C GLY A 97 15.70 -0.51 1.58
N LYS A 98 15.20 -1.55 2.25
CA LYS A 98 14.18 -2.47 1.72
C LYS A 98 12.81 -1.78 1.60
N TYR A 99 12.43 -0.96 2.57
CA TYR A 99 11.20 -0.18 2.52
C TYR A 99 11.19 0.80 1.33
N LEU A 100 12.28 1.52 1.11
CA LEU A 100 12.43 2.40 -0.05
C LEU A 100 12.30 1.65 -1.38
N ALA A 101 12.84 0.43 -1.46
CA ALA A 101 12.68 -0.40 -2.66
C ALA A 101 11.20 -0.71 -2.94
N VAL A 102 10.44 -1.12 -1.92
CA VAL A 102 8.99 -1.37 -2.07
C VAL A 102 8.26 -0.10 -2.48
N LEU A 103 8.56 1.05 -1.86
CA LEU A 103 7.95 2.33 -2.24
C LEU A 103 8.18 2.68 -3.70
N MET A 104 9.40 2.46 -4.21
CA MET A 104 9.71 2.70 -5.63
C MET A 104 8.95 1.76 -6.55
N ILE A 105 8.80 0.49 -6.19
CA ILE A 105 7.99 -0.47 -6.95
C ILE A 105 6.52 -0.03 -6.99
N LEU A 106 5.97 0.38 -5.85
CA LEU A 106 4.58 0.85 -5.75
C LEU A 106 4.36 2.13 -6.57
N LEU A 107 5.32 3.05 -6.53
CA LEU A 107 5.27 4.27 -7.34
C LEU A 107 5.24 3.91 -8.84
N ILE A 108 6.10 2.99 -9.29
CA ILE A 108 6.12 2.49 -10.68
C ILE A 108 4.80 1.77 -11.02
N SER A 109 4.17 1.09 -10.06
CA SER A 109 2.90 0.38 -10.26
C SER A 109 1.70 1.34 -10.38
N ILE A 110 1.73 2.45 -9.64
CA ILE A 110 0.64 3.45 -9.65
C ILE A 110 0.79 4.44 -10.80
N LEU A 111 2.02 4.78 -11.23
CA LEU A 111 2.24 5.75 -12.30
C LEU A 111 1.45 5.50 -13.61
N PRO A 112 1.35 4.27 -14.13
CA PRO A 112 0.61 4.01 -15.36
C PRO A 112 -0.90 4.32 -15.23
N THR A 113 -1.47 4.31 -14.03
CA THR A 113 -2.88 4.62 -13.81
C THR A 113 -3.22 6.09 -14.10
N ILE A 114 -2.21 6.97 -14.22
CA ILE A 114 -2.39 8.36 -14.66
C ILE A 114 -3.03 8.42 -16.06
N VAL A 115 -2.84 7.39 -16.89
CA VAL A 115 -3.51 7.27 -18.20
C VAL A 115 -5.03 7.33 -18.04
N TYR A 116 -5.57 6.80 -16.95
CA TYR A 116 -7.02 6.86 -16.67
C TYR A 116 -7.51 8.31 -16.51
N VAL A 117 -6.69 9.19 -15.93
CA VAL A 117 -7.00 10.63 -15.79
C VAL A 117 -7.14 11.28 -17.17
N PHE A 118 -6.22 10.98 -18.09
CA PHE A 118 -6.29 11.50 -19.46
C PHE A 118 -7.51 10.97 -20.20
N THR A 119 -7.85 9.70 -20.01
CA THR A 119 -9.03 9.08 -20.59
C THR A 119 -10.31 9.79 -20.13
N ILE A 120 -10.46 10.01 -18.80
CA ILE A 120 -11.62 10.72 -18.26
C ILE A 120 -11.70 12.15 -18.76
N LYS A 121 -10.57 12.85 -18.82
CA LYS A 121 -10.52 14.21 -19.34
C LYS A 121 -11.03 14.29 -20.79
N HIS A 122 -10.74 13.26 -21.60
CA HIS A 122 -11.19 13.19 -22.99
C HIS A 122 -12.70 12.94 -23.10
N PHE A 123 -13.28 12.14 -22.19
CA PHE A 123 -14.71 11.83 -22.18
C PHE A 123 -15.56 12.85 -21.39
N SER A 124 -14.95 13.75 -20.63
CA SER A 124 -15.65 14.77 -19.85
C SER A 124 -16.26 15.84 -20.77
N ILE A 125 -17.51 16.20 -20.52
CA ILE A 125 -18.18 17.32 -21.17
C ILE A 125 -17.43 18.61 -20.79
N ASN A 126 -16.94 19.35 -21.77
CA ASN A 126 -16.10 20.56 -21.62
C ASN A 126 -14.73 20.35 -20.98
N GLY A 127 -14.25 19.12 -20.82
CA GLY A 127 -12.95 18.83 -20.20
C GLY A 127 -12.83 19.23 -18.73
N LEU A 128 -13.94 19.48 -18.04
CA LEU A 128 -13.98 19.84 -16.62
C LEU A 128 -13.84 18.58 -15.77
N ILE A 129 -12.74 18.50 -15.04
CA ILE A 129 -12.46 17.48 -14.04
C ILE A 129 -12.00 18.18 -12.75
N ASP A 130 -12.35 17.63 -11.60
CA ASP A 130 -11.82 18.12 -10.33
C ASP A 130 -10.38 17.64 -10.12
N VAL A 131 -9.43 18.49 -10.52
CA VAL A 131 -8.00 18.19 -10.41
C VAL A 131 -7.57 18.10 -8.94
N GLY A 132 -8.21 18.85 -8.05
CA GLY A 132 -7.91 18.84 -6.62
C GLY A 132 -8.25 17.49 -6.00
N GLU A 133 -9.43 16.95 -6.27
CA GLU A 133 -9.87 15.63 -5.85
C GLU A 133 -8.92 14.54 -6.36
N ILE A 134 -8.55 14.59 -7.63
CA ILE A 134 -7.66 13.59 -8.26
C ILE A 134 -6.28 13.61 -7.61
N ILE A 135 -5.66 14.78 -7.45
CA ILE A 135 -4.32 14.89 -6.84
C ILE A 135 -4.37 14.42 -5.39
N GLY A 136 -5.37 14.86 -4.62
CA GLY A 136 -5.56 14.42 -3.24
C GLY A 136 -5.71 12.91 -3.14
N SER A 137 -6.52 12.31 -4.00
CA SER A 137 -6.75 10.86 -4.03
C SER A 137 -5.50 10.07 -4.38
N TYR A 138 -4.67 10.52 -5.33
CA TYR A 138 -3.38 9.87 -5.63
C TYR A 138 -2.39 9.97 -4.48
N ILE A 139 -2.33 11.12 -3.80
CA ILE A 139 -1.50 11.29 -2.60
C ILE A 139 -1.98 10.35 -1.49
N GLY A 140 -3.29 10.29 -1.24
CA GLY A 140 -3.89 9.37 -0.29
C GLY A 140 -3.60 7.92 -0.61
N LEU A 141 -3.75 7.53 -1.90
CA LEU A 141 -3.47 6.18 -2.36
C LEU A 141 -1.99 5.78 -2.17
N PHE A 142 -1.07 6.72 -2.43
CA PHE A 142 0.36 6.48 -2.21
C PHE A 142 0.70 6.36 -0.72
N LEU A 143 0.12 7.19 0.16
CA LEU A 143 0.30 7.10 1.61
C LEU A 143 -0.26 5.78 2.16
N LEU A 144 -1.42 5.36 1.67
CA LEU A 144 -2.02 4.07 1.99
C LEU A 144 -1.10 2.91 1.58
N ALA A 145 -0.64 2.91 0.33
CA ALA A 145 0.27 1.89 -0.20
C ALA A 145 1.59 1.84 0.60
N ALA A 146 2.13 3.01 0.98
CA ALA A 146 3.31 3.13 1.82
C ALA A 146 3.10 2.52 3.21
N THR A 147 1.92 2.70 3.78
CA THR A 147 1.56 2.10 5.08
C THR A 147 1.42 0.58 4.96
N PHE A 148 0.75 0.09 3.94
CA PHE A 148 0.67 -1.35 3.66
C PHE A 148 2.05 -1.97 3.45
N ALA A 149 2.98 -1.26 2.79
CA ALA A 149 4.36 -1.69 2.64
C ALA A 149 5.09 -1.80 3.98
N ALA A 150 4.90 -0.82 4.87
CA ALA A 150 5.50 -0.85 6.21
C ALA A 150 4.97 -2.02 7.06
N ILE A 151 3.64 -2.26 7.04
CA ILE A 151 2.99 -3.39 7.72
C ILE A 151 3.52 -4.72 7.16
N SER A 152 3.60 -4.84 5.83
CA SER A 152 4.03 -6.06 5.16
C SER A 152 5.48 -6.41 5.45
N LEU A 153 6.38 -5.43 5.44
CA LEU A 153 7.78 -5.64 5.82
C LEU A 153 7.92 -5.97 7.31
N CYS A 154 7.11 -5.36 8.16
CA CYS A 154 7.06 -5.70 9.57
C CYS A 154 6.68 -7.17 9.75
N CYS A 155 5.59 -7.64 9.16
CA CYS A 155 5.16 -9.04 9.19
C CYS A 155 6.23 -9.97 8.61
N GLY A 156 6.85 -9.60 7.48
CA GLY A 156 7.92 -10.36 6.85
C GLY A 156 9.17 -10.53 7.72
N SER A 157 9.43 -9.59 8.63
CA SER A 157 10.56 -9.68 9.55
C SER A 157 10.42 -10.80 10.61
N PHE A 158 9.19 -11.27 10.89
CA PHE A 158 8.92 -12.28 11.90
C PHE A 158 9.06 -13.73 11.42
N THR A 159 8.97 -13.98 10.12
CA THR A 159 8.92 -15.33 9.57
C THR A 159 9.94 -15.58 8.46
N ASN A 160 10.36 -16.84 8.34
CA ASN A 160 11.24 -17.30 7.26
C ASN A 160 10.45 -17.88 6.07
N ASN A 161 9.11 -17.94 6.18
CA ASN A 161 8.25 -18.50 5.14
C ASN A 161 7.49 -17.35 4.44
N ALA A 162 7.70 -17.21 3.12
CA ALA A 162 7.08 -16.16 2.31
C ALA A 162 5.55 -16.22 2.33
N ILE A 163 4.95 -17.43 2.31
CA ILE A 163 3.49 -17.59 2.31
C ILE A 163 2.91 -17.13 3.66
N VAL A 164 3.56 -17.49 4.78
CA VAL A 164 3.14 -17.04 6.11
C VAL A 164 3.29 -15.51 6.21
N ALA A 165 4.39 -14.96 5.72
CA ALA A 165 4.60 -13.50 5.66
C ALA A 165 3.46 -12.80 4.90
N PHE A 166 3.09 -13.32 3.72
CA PHE A 166 2.00 -12.81 2.91
C PHE A 166 0.66 -12.84 3.68
N LEU A 167 0.29 -14.00 4.22
CA LEU A 167 -0.99 -14.16 4.93
C LEU A 167 -1.09 -13.25 6.16
N MET A 168 -0.02 -13.19 6.95
CA MET A 168 0.04 -12.29 8.11
C MET A 168 -0.09 -10.82 7.70
N ALA A 169 0.61 -10.41 6.64
CA ALA A 169 0.58 -9.04 6.17
C ALA A 169 -0.79 -8.67 5.58
N ALA A 170 -1.36 -9.52 4.72
CA ALA A 170 -2.68 -9.29 4.13
C ALA A 170 -3.76 -9.22 5.21
N PHE A 171 -3.73 -10.13 6.19
CA PHE A 171 -4.67 -10.11 7.30
C PHE A 171 -4.51 -8.86 8.18
N ALA A 172 -3.27 -8.45 8.49
CA ALA A 172 -3.01 -7.24 9.26
C ALA A 172 -3.50 -5.98 8.51
N CYS A 173 -3.25 -5.89 7.21
CA CYS A 173 -3.77 -4.80 6.38
C CYS A 173 -5.31 -4.77 6.37
N LEU A 174 -5.96 -5.95 6.23
CA LEU A 174 -7.41 -6.07 6.25
C LEU A 174 -8.00 -5.61 7.58
N VAL A 175 -7.44 -6.08 8.70
CA VAL A 175 -7.92 -5.71 10.04
C VAL A 175 -7.74 -4.22 10.32
N LEU A 176 -6.60 -3.64 9.95
CA LEU A 176 -6.33 -2.22 10.18
C LEU A 176 -7.13 -1.32 9.23
N TYR A 177 -7.48 -1.81 8.03
CA TYR A 177 -8.27 -1.05 7.07
C TYR A 177 -9.77 -1.12 7.40
N PHE A 178 -10.34 -2.32 7.54
CA PHE A 178 -11.80 -2.52 7.74
C PHE A 178 -12.21 -2.77 9.18
N GLY A 179 -11.33 -3.32 10.01
CA GLY A 179 -11.70 -3.81 11.33
C GLY A 179 -12.30 -2.73 12.23
N PHE A 180 -11.70 -1.55 12.24
CA PHE A 180 -12.20 -0.45 13.05
C PHE A 180 -13.55 0.08 12.55
N ASN A 181 -13.75 0.19 11.25
CA ASN A 181 -15.02 0.56 10.66
C ASN A 181 -16.10 -0.49 10.97
N ALA A 182 -15.80 -1.78 10.84
CA ALA A 182 -16.75 -2.85 11.19
C ALA A 182 -17.12 -2.83 12.68
N ILE A 183 -16.17 -2.54 13.57
CA ILE A 183 -16.43 -2.44 15.01
C ILE A 183 -17.28 -1.21 15.31
N SER A 184 -17.03 -0.06 14.66
CA SER A 184 -17.78 1.18 14.88
C SER A 184 -19.28 1.05 14.54
N GLN A 185 -19.60 0.17 13.56
CA GLN A 185 -20.98 -0.08 13.13
C GLN A 185 -21.78 -1.01 14.06
N LEU A 186 -21.15 -1.61 15.07
CA LEU A 186 -21.85 -2.46 16.03
C LEU A 186 -22.85 -1.65 16.87
N PRO A 187 -24.07 -2.14 17.10
CA PRO A 187 -25.12 -1.42 17.84
C PRO A 187 -24.67 -0.94 19.22
N PHE A 188 -23.74 -1.63 19.83
CA PHE A 188 -23.22 -1.29 21.18
C PHE A 188 -22.44 0.01 21.20
N PHE A 189 -21.82 0.41 20.10
CA PHE A 189 -20.96 1.62 20.01
C PHE A 189 -21.67 2.80 19.34
N GLN A 190 -22.90 2.61 18.82
CA GLN A 190 -23.67 3.67 18.18
C GLN A 190 -24.04 4.77 19.19
N GLY A 191 -23.67 6.01 18.86
CA GLY A 191 -24.04 7.21 19.61
C GLY A 191 -22.90 8.18 19.90
N ASN A 192 -21.79 7.77 20.51
CA ASN A 192 -20.67 8.68 20.77
C ASN A 192 -19.29 8.02 20.57
N ALA A 193 -19.20 6.70 20.61
CA ALA A 193 -17.94 5.97 20.50
C ALA A 193 -17.64 5.54 19.04
N ASP A 194 -18.63 5.45 18.19
CA ASP A 194 -18.55 5.05 16.79
C ASP A 194 -17.54 5.90 16.01
N TYR A 195 -17.64 7.21 16.11
CA TYR A 195 -16.71 8.13 15.44
C TYR A 195 -15.25 7.96 15.90
N TYR A 196 -15.01 7.82 17.22
CA TYR A 196 -13.65 7.67 17.74
C TYR A 196 -13.03 6.32 17.35
N ILE A 197 -13.86 5.26 17.25
CA ILE A 197 -13.41 3.95 16.81
C ILE A 197 -13.08 3.97 15.31
N ASP A 198 -13.96 4.56 14.48
CA ASP A 198 -13.72 4.68 13.03
C ASP A 198 -12.45 5.51 12.75
N MET A 199 -12.20 6.57 13.54
CA MET A 199 -11.00 7.39 13.44
C MET A 199 -9.68 6.64 13.68
N LEU A 200 -9.70 5.45 14.31
CA LEU A 200 -8.51 4.61 14.45
C LEU A 200 -8.23 3.79 13.18
N GLY A 201 -9.19 3.69 12.27
CA GLY A 201 -9.09 2.93 11.03
C GLY A 201 -8.33 3.67 9.93
N ILE A 202 -7.57 2.91 9.13
CA ILE A 202 -6.86 3.44 7.96
C ILE A 202 -7.85 3.98 6.91
N ASP A 203 -9.00 3.31 6.75
CA ASP A 203 -10.04 3.67 5.79
C ASP A 203 -10.62 5.07 6.06
N PHE A 204 -10.83 5.44 7.33
CA PHE A 204 -11.32 6.78 7.72
C PHE A 204 -10.42 7.89 7.17
N HIS A 205 -9.13 7.80 7.41
CA HIS A 205 -8.14 8.79 6.97
C HIS A 205 -7.96 8.79 5.45
N TYR A 206 -8.01 7.61 4.83
CA TYR A 206 -7.94 7.50 3.37
C TYR A 206 -9.13 8.17 2.70
N ARG A 207 -10.37 7.91 3.15
CA ARG A 207 -11.58 8.54 2.63
C ARG A 207 -11.58 10.06 2.78
N ASN A 208 -11.00 10.61 3.85
CA ASN A 208 -10.86 12.05 4.03
C ASN A 208 -9.97 12.66 2.95
N ILE A 209 -8.77 12.10 2.74
CA ILE A 209 -7.82 12.60 1.73
C ILE A 209 -8.38 12.42 0.31
N SER A 210 -9.08 11.33 0.03
CA SER A 210 -9.64 11.05 -1.30
C SER A 210 -10.76 12.01 -1.73
N ARG A 211 -11.30 12.82 -0.82
CA ARG A 211 -12.22 13.93 -1.13
C ARG A 211 -11.51 15.20 -1.60
N GLY A 212 -10.19 15.15 -1.78
CA GLY A 212 -9.40 16.29 -2.24
C GLY A 212 -8.93 17.25 -1.14
N VAL A 213 -9.26 16.98 0.13
CA VAL A 213 -8.83 17.79 1.29
C VAL A 213 -7.73 17.05 2.03
N ILE A 214 -6.49 17.54 1.90
CA ILE A 214 -5.36 16.96 2.62
C ILE A 214 -5.27 17.61 4.00
N ASP A 215 -5.78 16.94 5.04
CA ASP A 215 -5.58 17.35 6.42
C ASP A 215 -4.21 16.84 6.93
N THR A 216 -3.49 17.69 7.65
CA THR A 216 -2.23 17.32 8.30
C THR A 216 -2.40 16.19 9.31
N ARG A 217 -3.57 16.07 9.93
CA ARG A 217 -3.91 14.98 10.86
C ARG A 217 -3.86 13.62 10.19
N ASP A 218 -4.43 13.52 8.98
CA ASP A 218 -4.45 12.27 8.21
C ASP A 218 -3.04 11.87 7.78
N VAL A 219 -2.23 12.84 7.32
CA VAL A 219 -0.82 12.59 6.96
C VAL A 219 0.00 12.13 8.16
N VAL A 220 -0.16 12.77 9.32
CA VAL A 220 0.55 12.40 10.57
C VAL A 220 0.14 11.00 11.01
N TYR A 221 -1.12 10.61 10.86
CA TYR A 221 -1.59 9.27 11.16
C TYR A 221 -0.86 8.22 10.31
N PHE A 222 -0.84 8.37 8.98
CA PHE A 222 -0.11 7.46 8.09
C PHE A 222 1.37 7.38 8.42
N LEU A 223 2.02 8.52 8.63
CA LEU A 223 3.45 8.56 9.00
C LEU A 223 3.71 7.88 10.35
N SER A 224 2.83 8.05 11.33
CA SER A 224 2.97 7.41 12.65
C SER A 224 2.90 5.88 12.56
N LEU A 225 1.98 5.33 11.76
CA LEU A 225 1.89 3.88 11.51
C LEU A 225 3.13 3.36 10.78
N ILE A 226 3.62 4.07 9.76
CA ILE A 226 4.84 3.71 9.04
C ILE A 226 6.03 3.65 9.99
N VAL A 227 6.23 4.69 10.81
CA VAL A 227 7.32 4.76 11.78
C VAL A 227 7.22 3.62 12.80
N LEU A 228 6.03 3.37 13.34
CA LEU A 228 5.78 2.30 14.30
C LEU A 228 6.15 0.93 13.71
N CYS A 229 5.66 0.60 12.52
CA CYS A 229 5.97 -0.66 11.84
C CYS A 229 7.47 -0.79 11.52
N GLN A 230 8.13 0.30 11.11
CA GLN A 230 9.57 0.30 10.86
C GLN A 230 10.38 0.08 12.16
N LEU A 231 10.00 0.70 13.27
CA LEU A 231 10.65 0.49 14.56
C LEU A 231 10.53 -0.96 15.04
N ILE A 232 9.34 -1.57 14.89
CA ILE A 232 9.13 -2.99 15.21
C ILE A 232 10.02 -3.88 14.34
N SER A 233 10.05 -3.63 13.03
CA SER A 233 10.90 -4.36 12.09
C SER A 233 12.38 -4.26 12.46
N ILE A 234 12.89 -3.06 12.73
CA ILE A 234 14.29 -2.82 13.14
C ILE A 234 14.62 -3.55 14.44
N ASN A 235 13.73 -3.50 15.43
CA ASN A 235 13.92 -4.21 16.70
C ASN A 235 13.97 -5.73 16.52
N ASN A 236 13.11 -6.26 15.66
CA ASN A 236 13.10 -7.69 15.37
C ASN A 236 14.37 -8.14 14.64
N LEU A 237 14.83 -7.34 13.66
CA LEU A 237 16.10 -7.61 12.99
C LEU A 237 17.30 -7.58 13.96
N LYS A 238 17.32 -6.66 14.93
CA LYS A 238 18.36 -6.62 15.98
C LYS A 238 18.35 -7.89 16.86
N ARG A 239 17.16 -8.37 17.25
CA ARG A 239 17.05 -9.61 18.05
C ARG A 239 17.53 -10.86 17.31
N ARG A 240 17.36 -10.89 16.00
CA ARG A 240 17.92 -11.97 15.16
C ARG A 240 19.43 -11.84 14.95
N THR A 241 20.03 -10.70 15.34
CA THR A 241 21.47 -10.46 15.23
C THR A 241 22.24 -10.86 16.50
N ASN A 242 21.59 -10.94 17.63
CA ASN A 242 22.14 -11.44 18.89
C ASN A 242 21.85 -12.94 19.04
#